data_ca02ff3c380a79a2be681303f2f9e3e9
#
_entry.id   ca02ff3c380a79a2be681303f2f9e3e9
#
_cell.length_a   1.000
_cell.length_b   1.000
_cell.length_c   1.000
_cell.angle_alpha   90.00
_cell.angle_beta   90.00
_cell.angle_gamma   90.00
#
_symmetry.space_group_name_H-M   'P 1'
#
loop_
_entity.id
_entity.type
_entity.pdbx_description
1 polymer ?
#
loop_
_entity_poly.entity_id
_entity_poly.type
_entity_poly.pdbx_seq_one_letter_code
_entity_poly.pdbx_strand_id
1 'polypeptide(L)' 'MAKALIGYMHSDPRTPARLASENARLRARVVELEALTLRLAQQNDALAAAAAGEVLTVENDLQPA' A
#
# COMPACT_ATOMS: atom_id res chain seq x y z
N MET A 1 -36.84 -28.78 6.74
CA MET A 1 -36.28 -27.54 7.20
C MET A 1 -34.81 -27.60 7.54
N ALA A 2 -34.39 -28.59 8.29
CA ALA A 2 -32.96 -28.74 8.50
C ALA A 2 -32.23 -28.89 7.18
N LYS A 3 -32.85 -29.61 6.25
CA LYS A 3 -32.30 -29.78 4.93
C LYS A 3 -32.14 -28.45 4.20
N ALA A 4 -33.17 -27.61 4.32
CA ALA A 4 -33.10 -26.30 3.69
C ALA A 4 -32.03 -25.42 4.33
N LEU A 5 -31.92 -25.52 5.64
CA LEU A 5 -30.92 -24.75 6.37
C LEU A 5 -29.51 -25.21 6.00
N ILE A 6 -29.33 -26.52 5.96
CA ILE A 6 -28.05 -27.06 5.55
C ILE A 6 -27.77 -26.68 4.10
N GLY A 7 -28.79 -26.75 3.26
CA GLY A 7 -28.63 -26.34 1.88
C GLY A 7 -28.22 -24.87 1.77
N TYR A 8 -28.80 -24.04 2.61
CA TYR A 8 -28.47 -22.64 2.61
C TYR A 8 -27.01 -22.42 2.98
N MET A 9 -26.55 -23.09 4.01
CA MET A 9 -25.17 -22.93 4.46
C MET A 9 -24.16 -23.50 3.47
N HIS A 10 -24.56 -24.52 2.74
CA HIS A 10 -23.68 -25.17 1.77
C HIS A 10 -24.16 -24.98 0.34
N SER A 11 -25.17 -24.14 0.17
CA SER A 11 -25.80 -24.03 -1.13
C SER A 11 -24.95 -23.33 -2.16
N ASP A 12 -24.03 -22.50 -1.72
CA ASP A 12 -23.21 -21.76 -2.66
C ASP A 12 -21.75 -22.20 -2.48
N PRO A 13 -21.32 -23.27 -3.15
CA PRO A 13 -19.93 -23.67 -3.08
C PRO A 13 -18.97 -22.62 -3.63
N ARG A 14 -19.49 -21.67 -4.38
CA ARG A 14 -18.65 -20.59 -4.90
C ARG A 14 -18.34 -19.54 -3.86
N THR A 15 -19.08 -19.50 -2.75
CA THR A 15 -18.84 -18.51 -1.72
C THR A 15 -17.46 -18.66 -1.09
N PRO A 16 -17.01 -19.86 -0.70
CA PRO A 16 -15.65 -20.00 -0.19
C PRO A 16 -14.60 -19.68 -1.24
N ALA A 17 -14.82 -20.11 -2.48
CA ALA A 17 -13.88 -19.81 -3.56
C ALA A 17 -13.84 -18.32 -3.84
N ARG A 18 -14.99 -17.68 -3.79
CA ARG A 18 -15.08 -16.24 -4.00
C ARG A 18 -14.37 -15.48 -2.90
N LEU A 19 -14.56 -15.90 -1.67
CA LEU A 19 -13.88 -15.27 -0.55
C LEU A 19 -12.37 -15.47 -0.64
N ALA A 20 -11.94 -16.66 -1.01
CA ALA A 20 -10.51 -16.92 -1.19
C ALA A 20 -9.94 -16.04 -2.31
N SER A 21 -10.69 -15.89 -3.38
CA SER A 21 -10.28 -15.05 -4.49
C SER A 21 -10.21 -13.58 -4.08
N GLU A 22 -11.23 -13.12 -3.34
CA GLU A 22 -11.21 -11.75 -2.85
C GLU A 22 -10.10 -11.52 -1.84
N ASN A 23 -9.83 -12.49 -0.97
CA ASN A 23 -8.73 -12.40 -0.04
C ASN A 23 -7.40 -12.27 -0.78
N ALA A 24 -7.21 -13.08 -1.80
CA ALA A 24 -5.98 -13.01 -2.59
C ALA A 24 -5.85 -11.65 -3.26
N ARG A 25 -6.94 -11.15 -3.80
CA ARG A 25 -6.94 -9.84 -4.46
C ARG A 25 -6.64 -8.73 -3.46
N LEU A 26 -7.24 -8.79 -2.28
CA LEU A 26 -7.02 -7.77 -1.27
C LEU A 26 -5.60 -7.83 -0.72
N ARG A 27 -5.06 -9.02 -0.54
CA ARG A 27 -3.67 -9.17 -0.11
C ARG A 27 -2.71 -8.59 -1.15
N ALA A 28 -2.97 -8.85 -2.42
CA ALA A 28 -2.17 -8.28 -3.49
C ALA A 28 -2.26 -6.76 -3.48
N ARG A 29 -3.46 -6.24 -3.23
CA ARG A 29 -3.65 -4.78 -3.14
C ARG A 29 -2.89 -4.19 -1.96
N VAL A 30 -2.90 -4.87 -0.82
CA VAL A 30 -2.14 -4.42 0.34
C VAL A 30 -0.66 -4.36 0.01
N VAL A 31 -0.13 -5.39 -0.63
CA VAL A 31 1.28 -5.40 -1.02
C VAL A 31 1.59 -4.25 -1.97
N GLU A 32 0.71 -3.98 -2.93
CA GLU A 32 0.89 -2.86 -3.85
C GLU A 32 0.91 -1.53 -3.10
N LEU A 33 -0.03 -1.36 -2.17
CA LEU A 33 -0.12 -0.11 -1.41
C LEU A 33 1.07 0.06 -0.49
N GLU A 34 1.54 -1.02 0.12
CA GLU A 34 2.73 -0.96 0.96
C GLU A 34 3.96 -0.58 0.14
N ALA A 35 4.10 -1.15 -1.04
CA ALA A 35 5.19 -0.81 -1.93
C ALA A 35 5.12 0.65 -2.39
N LEU A 36 3.92 1.13 -2.69
CA LEU A 36 3.72 2.51 -3.07
C LEU A 36 4.05 3.45 -1.92
N THR A 37 3.59 3.11 -0.72
CA THR A 37 3.87 3.91 0.47
C THR A 37 5.37 4.01 0.71
N LEU A 38 6.08 2.90 0.58
CA LEU A 38 7.53 2.90 0.76
C LEU A 38 8.20 3.77 -0.30
N ARG A 39 7.77 3.67 -1.54
CA ARG A 39 8.33 4.46 -2.62
C ARG A 39 8.11 5.95 -2.38
N LEU A 40 6.90 6.32 -1.95
CA LEU A 40 6.60 7.72 -1.65
C LEU A 40 7.43 8.23 -0.50
N ALA A 41 7.63 7.42 0.53
CA ALA A 41 8.47 7.80 1.66
C ALA A 41 9.91 8.03 1.20
N GLN A 42 10.42 7.15 0.36
CA GLN A 42 11.76 7.29 -0.20
C GLN A 42 11.89 8.55 -1.05
N GLN A 43 10.87 8.83 -1.86
CA GLN A 43 10.86 10.03 -2.68
C GLN A 43 10.80 11.28 -1.82
N ASN A 44 9.99 11.26 -0.75
CA ASN A 44 9.92 12.38 0.16
C ASN A 44 11.25 12.61 0.86
N ASP A 45 11.91 11.54 1.29
CA ASP A 45 13.21 11.65 1.92
C ASP A 45 14.24 12.22 0.94
N ALA A 46 14.20 11.75 -0.30
CA ALA A 46 15.12 12.25 -1.32
C ALA A 46 14.87 13.73 -1.62
N LEU A 47 13.61 14.14 -1.70
CA LEU A 47 13.26 15.52 -1.91
C LEU A 47 13.68 16.40 -0.73
N ALA A 48 13.48 15.91 0.49
CA ALA A 48 13.89 16.63 1.68
C ALA A 48 15.40 16.79 1.72
N ALA A 49 16.13 15.74 1.36
CA ALA A 49 17.58 15.79 1.32
C ALA A 49 18.08 16.76 0.25
N ALA A 50 17.43 16.74 -0.91
CA ALA A 50 17.77 17.65 -2.00
C ALA A 50 17.50 19.11 -1.60
N ALA A 51 16.37 19.36 -0.96
CA ALA A 51 16.02 20.68 -0.49
C ALA A 51 17.01 21.18 0.57
N ALA A 52 17.38 20.29 1.50
CA ALA A 52 18.37 20.63 2.50
C ALA A 52 19.71 20.95 1.87
N GLY A 53 20.09 20.18 0.86
CA GLY A 53 21.34 20.42 0.13
C GLY A 53 21.33 21.77 -0.58
N GLU A 54 20.20 22.12 -1.19
CA GLU A 54 20.05 23.41 -1.85
C GLU A 54 20.17 24.56 -0.86
N VAL A 55 19.53 24.42 0.29
CA VAL A 55 19.60 25.44 1.32
C VAL A 55 21.04 25.63 1.79
N LEU A 56 21.75 24.53 2.03
CA LEU A 56 23.13 24.61 2.44
C LEU A 56 24.01 25.26 1.37
N THR A 57 23.75 24.94 0.11
CA THR A 57 24.50 25.53 -0.99
C THR A 57 24.25 27.04 -1.08
N VAL A 58 23.00 27.45 -0.94
CA VAL A 58 22.66 28.88 -0.96
C VAL A 58 23.32 29.59 0.21
N GLU A 59 23.28 29.01 1.39
CA GLU A 59 23.92 29.59 2.56
C GLU A 59 25.41 29.76 2.36
N ASN A 60 26.06 28.73 1.79
CA ASN A 60 27.48 28.80 1.51
C ASN A 60 27.80 29.90 0.47
N ASP A 61 26.95 30.03 -0.54
CA ASP A 61 27.13 31.05 -1.56
C ASP A 61 26.93 32.44 -1.02
N LEU A 62 26.06 32.60 -0.03
CA LEU A 62 25.79 33.90 0.56
C LEU A 62 26.79 34.30 1.61
N GLN A 63 27.56 33.37 2.15
CA GLN A 63 28.57 33.68 3.14
C GLN A 63 29.84 34.17 2.45
N PRO A 64 30.30 35.34 2.79
CA PRO A 64 31.59 35.80 2.25
C PRO A 64 32.73 34.90 2.78
N ALA A 65 33.66 34.68 1.97
CA ALA A 65 34.77 33.77 2.28
C ALA A 65 35.57 34.23 3.49
#